data_083caa21d9046f4bde6ee593276b6e53
#
_entry.id   083caa21d9046f4bde6ee593276b6e53
#
_cell.length_a   1.000
_cell.length_b   1.000
_cell.length_c   1.000
_cell.angle_alpha   90.00
_cell.angle_beta   90.00
_cell.angle_gamma   90.00
#
_symmetry.space_group_name_H-M   'P 1'
#
loop_
_entity.id
_entity.type
_entity.pdbx_description
1 polymer ?
#
loop_
_entity_poly.entity_id
_entity_poly.type
_entity_poly.pdbx_seq_one_letter_code
_entity_poly.pdbx_strand_id
1 'polypeptide(L)'
;MVTVKLGNTGIVANKNGFGALPIQRIDMDSAVKLIHMALDGGVNFFDTARAYSDSEQKLGAALKDVDRSTYYIATKTAAQTGGKVLEDLETSLRLLQTAYIDIYQLHCAPKCFRPGDEDGVYDAVVKAKKEGKIRHIGITAHLLNVAEEA
;
A
#
# COMPACT_ATOMS: atom_id res chain seq x y z
N MET A 1 -20.27 9.40 -9.08
CA MET A 1 -18.86 9.67 -8.73
C MET A 1 -17.97 9.48 -9.93
N VAL A 2 -16.90 10.28 -10.05
CA VAL A 2 -15.93 10.13 -11.15
C VAL A 2 -14.89 9.07 -10.72
N THR A 3 -14.70 8.06 -11.55
CA THR A 3 -13.70 7.02 -11.35
C THR A 3 -12.57 7.14 -12.38
N VAL A 4 -11.40 6.60 -12.04
CA VAL A 4 -10.23 6.52 -12.90
C VAL A 4 -9.70 5.09 -12.93
N LYS A 5 -9.26 4.64 -14.09
CA LYS A 5 -8.50 3.40 -14.24
C LYS A 5 -7.03 3.69 -13.92
N LEU A 6 -6.42 2.87 -13.07
CA LEU A 6 -4.99 2.94 -12.81
C LEU A 6 -4.21 2.10 -13.82
N GLY A 7 -3.88 2.70 -14.96
CA GLY A 7 -3.14 2.03 -16.02
C GLY A 7 -3.76 0.67 -16.41
N ASN A 8 -2.93 -0.38 -16.48
CA ASN A 8 -3.32 -1.74 -16.85
C ASN A 8 -3.55 -2.65 -15.61
N THR A 9 -3.70 -2.08 -14.42
CA THR A 9 -3.86 -2.85 -13.17
C THR A 9 -5.23 -3.50 -13.01
N GLY A 10 -6.24 -3.07 -13.76
CA GLY A 10 -7.64 -3.44 -13.53
C GLY A 10 -8.29 -2.68 -12.38
N ILE A 11 -7.55 -1.88 -11.61
CA ILE A 11 -8.07 -1.06 -10.52
C ILE A 11 -8.90 0.08 -11.10
N VAL A 12 -10.15 0.19 -10.63
CA VAL A 12 -11.06 1.29 -10.95
C VAL A 12 -11.33 2.05 -9.64
N ALA A 13 -10.55 3.08 -9.39
CA ALA A 13 -10.61 3.86 -8.17
C ALA A 13 -11.50 5.10 -8.34
N ASN A 14 -12.11 5.55 -7.25
CA ASN A 14 -12.65 6.90 -7.19
C ASN A 14 -11.47 7.88 -7.41
N LYS A 15 -11.70 8.90 -8.18
CA LYS A 15 -10.70 9.96 -8.44
C LYS A 15 -10.17 10.62 -7.15
N ASN A 16 -10.95 10.61 -6.07
CA ASN A 16 -10.53 11.05 -4.75
C ASN A 16 -10.10 9.81 -3.92
N GLY A 17 -8.79 9.59 -3.82
CA GLY A 17 -8.23 8.58 -2.92
C GLY A 17 -8.05 9.13 -1.49
N PHE A 18 -7.89 8.24 -0.52
CA PHE A 18 -7.63 8.58 0.87
C PHE A 18 -6.15 8.36 1.22
N GLY A 19 -5.41 9.44 1.42
CA GLY A 19 -4.04 9.40 1.93
C GLY A 19 -4.03 9.27 3.45
N ALA A 20 -3.59 8.13 3.96
CA ALA A 20 -3.70 7.78 5.37
C ALA A 20 -2.53 8.26 6.26
N LEU A 21 -1.58 9.03 5.73
CA LEU A 21 -0.51 9.61 6.54
C LEU A 21 -1.04 10.47 7.72
N PRO A 22 -2.05 11.35 7.54
CA PRO A 22 -2.51 12.21 8.64
C PRO A 22 -3.21 11.47 9.78
N ILE A 23 -3.80 10.30 9.56
CA ILE A 23 -4.53 9.58 10.62
C ILE A 23 -3.63 9.09 11.76
N GLN A 24 -2.31 9.01 11.56
CA GLN A 24 -1.37 8.71 12.65
C GLN A 24 -1.39 9.75 13.79
N ARG A 25 -1.97 10.93 13.56
CA ARG A 25 -2.02 12.05 14.52
C ARG A 25 -3.29 12.12 15.35
N ILE A 26 -4.24 11.22 15.10
CA ILE A 26 -5.54 11.17 15.80
C ILE A 26 -5.69 9.81 16.49
N ASP A 27 -6.60 9.70 17.45
CA ASP A 27 -6.88 8.43 18.13
C ASP A 27 -7.57 7.41 17.20
N MET A 28 -7.64 6.16 17.66
CA MET A 28 -8.20 5.04 16.89
C MET A 28 -9.66 5.29 16.50
N ASP A 29 -10.50 5.71 17.45
CA ASP A 29 -11.94 5.87 17.22
C ASP A 29 -12.22 6.98 16.21
N SER A 30 -11.48 8.09 16.31
CA SER A 30 -11.55 9.20 15.36
C SER A 30 -11.09 8.77 13.97
N ALA A 31 -10.02 7.97 13.87
CA ALA A 31 -9.54 7.44 12.60
C ALA A 31 -10.56 6.51 11.95
N VAL A 32 -11.14 5.58 12.70
CA VAL A 32 -12.18 4.65 12.21
C VAL A 32 -13.40 5.43 11.69
N LYS A 33 -13.89 6.42 12.44
CA LYS A 33 -14.99 7.27 11.98
C LYS A 33 -14.67 8.00 10.67
N LEU A 34 -13.47 8.59 10.58
CA LEU A 34 -13.04 9.32 9.38
C LEU A 34 -12.96 8.40 8.16
N ILE A 35 -12.43 7.19 8.32
CA ILE A 35 -12.33 6.21 7.24
C ILE A 35 -13.73 5.75 6.79
N HIS A 36 -14.66 5.48 7.73
CA HIS A 36 -16.03 5.15 7.39
C HIS A 36 -16.75 6.30 6.66
N MET A 37 -16.57 7.55 7.10
CA MET A 37 -17.10 8.71 6.37
C MET A 37 -16.54 8.81 4.94
N ALA A 38 -15.26 8.46 4.74
CA ALA A 38 -14.66 8.42 3.40
C ALA A 38 -15.29 7.30 2.53
N LEU A 39 -15.51 6.10 3.10
CA LEU A 39 -16.21 5.00 2.43
C LEU A 39 -17.62 5.39 2.04
N ASP A 40 -18.41 5.98 2.96
CA ASP A 40 -19.77 6.45 2.71
C ASP A 40 -19.80 7.55 1.63
N GLY A 41 -18.74 8.38 1.58
CA GLY A 41 -18.49 9.33 0.50
C GLY A 41 -18.03 8.70 -0.81
N GLY A 42 -17.90 7.35 -0.87
CA GLY A 42 -17.54 6.55 -2.04
C GLY A 42 -16.04 6.49 -2.34
N VAL A 43 -15.18 6.86 -1.41
CA VAL A 43 -13.73 6.58 -1.51
C VAL A 43 -13.54 5.08 -1.43
N ASN A 44 -12.80 4.54 -2.40
CA ASN A 44 -12.48 3.12 -2.47
C ASN A 44 -10.99 2.83 -2.69
N PHE A 45 -10.12 3.83 -2.50
CA PHE A 45 -8.67 3.68 -2.61
C PHE A 45 -7.98 4.32 -1.41
N PHE A 46 -7.24 3.52 -0.65
CA PHE A 46 -6.56 3.91 0.59
C PHE A 46 -5.05 3.71 0.42
N ASP A 47 -4.29 4.79 0.58
CA ASP A 47 -2.83 4.78 0.50
C ASP A 47 -2.21 4.99 1.88
N THR A 48 -1.36 4.07 2.31
CA THR A 48 -0.62 4.11 3.57
C THR A 48 0.83 3.69 3.38
N ALA A 49 1.58 3.47 4.46
CA ALA A 49 2.94 2.94 4.44
C ALA A 49 3.35 2.36 5.81
N ARG A 50 4.31 1.42 5.81
CA ARG A 50 4.97 0.94 7.04
C ARG A 50 5.54 2.08 7.89
N ALA A 51 6.06 3.12 7.25
CA ALA A 51 6.66 4.28 7.92
C ALA A 51 5.64 5.23 8.58
N TYR A 52 4.32 5.02 8.38
CA TYR A 52 3.28 5.89 8.93
C TYR A 52 2.76 5.40 10.29
N SER A 53 3.68 5.12 11.21
CA SER A 53 3.43 4.65 12.59
C SER A 53 2.29 3.62 12.72
N ASP A 54 1.12 3.99 13.20
CA ASP A 54 -0.05 3.13 13.43
C ASP A 54 -1.14 3.24 12.34
N SER A 55 -0.84 3.91 11.22
CA SER A 55 -1.80 4.14 10.12
C SER A 55 -2.34 2.84 9.53
N GLU A 56 -1.48 1.82 9.31
CA GLU A 56 -1.93 0.51 8.82
C GLU A 56 -2.86 -0.19 9.82
N GLN A 57 -2.59 -0.09 11.12
CA GLN A 57 -3.43 -0.66 12.17
C GLN A 57 -4.80 0.02 12.22
N LYS A 58 -4.85 1.34 12.06
CA LYS A 58 -6.10 2.11 12.01
C LYS A 58 -6.95 1.79 10.78
N LEU A 59 -6.29 1.68 9.61
CA LEU A 59 -6.98 1.22 8.40
C LEU A 59 -7.51 -0.21 8.57
N GLY A 60 -6.72 -1.13 9.10
CA GLY A 60 -7.15 -2.51 9.35
C GLY A 60 -8.36 -2.57 10.29
N ALA A 61 -8.34 -1.80 11.38
CA ALA A 61 -9.47 -1.73 12.31
C ALA A 61 -10.75 -1.19 11.66
N ALA A 62 -10.63 -0.18 10.80
CA ALA A 62 -11.78 0.41 10.12
C ALA A 62 -12.34 -0.47 8.98
N LEU A 63 -11.50 -1.23 8.31
CA LEU A 63 -11.85 -1.98 7.10
C LEU A 63 -12.17 -3.46 7.34
N LYS A 64 -11.94 -4.00 8.56
CA LYS A 64 -12.05 -5.43 8.88
C LYS A 64 -13.40 -6.07 8.53
N ASP A 65 -14.50 -5.30 8.69
CA ASP A 65 -15.87 -5.75 8.45
C ASP A 65 -16.43 -5.26 7.10
N VAL A 66 -15.61 -4.58 6.28
CA VAL A 66 -15.97 -4.09 4.95
C VAL A 66 -15.62 -5.14 3.91
N ASP A 67 -16.52 -5.38 2.95
CA ASP A 67 -16.24 -6.33 1.86
C ASP A 67 -14.94 -5.93 1.13
N ARG A 68 -13.92 -6.81 1.24
CA ARG A 68 -12.57 -6.59 0.70
C ARG A 68 -12.55 -6.32 -0.82
N SER A 69 -13.56 -6.78 -1.54
CA SER A 69 -13.67 -6.57 -2.97
C SER A 69 -14.10 -5.15 -3.37
N THR A 70 -14.57 -4.36 -2.42
CA THR A 70 -15.14 -3.03 -2.68
C THR A 70 -14.13 -1.89 -2.58
N TYR A 71 -12.91 -2.17 -2.12
CA TYR A 71 -11.86 -1.17 -1.94
C TYR A 71 -10.47 -1.71 -2.31
N TYR A 72 -9.54 -0.79 -2.50
CA TYR A 72 -8.15 -1.05 -2.82
C TYR A 72 -7.24 -0.46 -1.75
N ILE A 73 -6.17 -1.20 -1.41
CA ILE A 73 -5.13 -0.78 -0.49
C ILE A 73 -3.80 -0.68 -1.22
N ALA A 74 -3.16 0.48 -1.10
CA ALA A 74 -1.75 0.66 -1.41
C ALA A 74 -0.98 0.87 -0.11
N THR A 75 0.11 0.13 0.10
CA THR A 75 1.06 0.39 1.19
C THR A 75 2.49 0.26 0.68
N LYS A 76 3.46 0.60 1.53
CA LYS A 76 4.85 0.81 1.09
C LYS A 76 5.84 0.32 2.15
N THR A 77 6.98 -0.19 1.69
CA THR A 77 8.15 -0.49 2.54
C THR A 77 9.37 0.32 2.11
N ALA A 78 10.12 0.84 3.07
CA ALA A 78 11.42 1.47 2.84
C ALA A 78 12.60 0.49 3.03
N ALA A 79 12.33 -0.81 3.06
CA ALA A 79 13.34 -1.84 3.25
C ALA A 79 14.35 -1.87 2.09
N GLN A 80 15.61 -2.11 2.44
CA GLN A 80 16.75 -2.13 1.52
C GLN A 80 17.31 -3.55 1.31
N THR A 81 16.64 -4.57 1.83
CA THR A 81 16.98 -5.99 1.63
C THR A 81 15.73 -6.81 1.41
N GLY A 82 15.82 -7.86 0.60
CA GLY A 82 14.70 -8.73 0.27
C GLY A 82 14.07 -9.39 1.51
N GLY A 83 14.90 -9.81 2.47
CA GLY A 83 14.41 -10.37 3.73
C GLY A 83 13.54 -9.38 4.51
N LYS A 84 13.99 -8.12 4.61
CA LYS A 84 13.25 -7.06 5.31
C LYS A 84 11.96 -6.65 4.56
N VAL A 85 11.97 -6.67 3.22
CA VAL A 85 10.76 -6.45 2.40
C VAL A 85 9.68 -7.47 2.76
N LEU A 86 10.04 -8.75 2.86
CA LEU A 86 9.08 -9.81 3.21
C LEU A 86 8.59 -9.68 4.65
N GLU A 87 9.46 -9.37 5.61
CA GLU A 87 9.06 -9.11 7.01
C GLU A 87 8.08 -7.93 7.12
N ASP A 88 8.38 -6.82 6.43
CA ASP A 88 7.51 -5.65 6.40
C ASP A 88 6.15 -5.98 5.76
N LEU A 89 6.13 -6.77 4.68
CA LEU A 89 4.91 -7.24 4.03
C LEU A 89 4.03 -8.06 4.98
N GLU A 90 4.60 -9.04 5.67
CA GLU A 90 3.84 -9.85 6.63
C GLU A 90 3.27 -8.98 7.77
N THR A 91 4.04 -7.99 8.22
CA THR A 91 3.58 -7.02 9.21
C THR A 91 2.43 -6.18 8.67
N SER A 92 2.54 -5.68 7.44
CA SER A 92 1.48 -4.89 6.79
C SER A 92 0.19 -5.71 6.64
N LEU A 93 0.27 -6.95 6.14
CA LEU A 93 -0.88 -7.85 6.00
C LEU A 93 -1.59 -8.07 7.35
N ARG A 94 -0.82 -8.31 8.41
CA ARG A 94 -1.36 -8.49 9.77
C ARG A 94 -2.02 -7.23 10.31
N LEU A 95 -1.38 -6.06 10.17
CA LEU A 95 -1.91 -4.79 10.69
C LEU A 95 -3.13 -4.32 9.90
N LEU A 96 -3.12 -4.48 8.59
CA LEU A 96 -4.24 -4.18 7.69
C LEU A 96 -5.36 -5.22 7.76
N GLN A 97 -5.15 -6.33 8.47
CA GLN A 97 -6.10 -7.44 8.63
C GLN A 97 -6.62 -7.96 7.27
N THR A 98 -5.74 -8.14 6.31
CA THR A 98 -6.08 -8.57 4.96
C THR A 98 -5.16 -9.68 4.46
N ALA A 99 -5.67 -10.55 3.59
CA ALA A 99 -4.87 -11.61 2.97
C ALA A 99 -3.99 -11.10 1.81
N TYR A 100 -4.29 -9.95 1.24
CA TYR A 100 -3.53 -9.38 0.12
C TYR A 100 -3.58 -7.86 0.09
N ILE A 101 -2.58 -7.27 -0.53
CA ILE A 101 -2.45 -5.83 -0.81
C ILE A 101 -2.57 -5.62 -2.32
N ASP A 102 -3.34 -4.60 -2.76
CA ASP A 102 -3.53 -4.34 -4.18
C ASP A 102 -2.28 -3.74 -4.82
N ILE A 103 -1.64 -2.76 -4.16
CA ILE A 103 -0.39 -2.16 -4.64
C ILE A 103 0.63 -2.12 -3.50
N TYR A 104 1.74 -2.83 -3.65
CA TYR A 104 2.84 -2.79 -2.70
C TYR A 104 4.02 -2.05 -3.32
N GLN A 105 4.45 -0.96 -2.66
CA GLN A 105 5.40 -0.02 -3.25
C GLN A 105 6.74 -0.03 -2.51
N LEU A 106 7.83 0.13 -3.24
CA LEU A 106 9.14 0.47 -2.70
C LEU A 106 9.16 1.97 -2.40
N HIS A 107 9.23 2.32 -1.09
CA HIS A 107 8.99 3.67 -0.58
C HIS A 107 10.24 4.53 -0.63
N CYS A 108 10.14 5.72 -1.27
CA CYS A 108 11.25 6.65 -1.38
C CYS A 108 12.53 5.95 -1.87
N ALA A 109 12.38 5.11 -2.88
CA ALA A 109 13.45 4.25 -3.37
C ALA A 109 14.69 5.08 -3.76
N PRO A 110 15.88 4.74 -3.24
CA PRO A 110 17.13 5.45 -3.54
C PRO A 110 17.68 5.10 -4.92
N LYS A 111 17.24 3.97 -5.49
CA LYS A 111 17.61 3.45 -6.80
C LYS A 111 16.47 2.65 -7.41
N CYS A 112 16.52 2.39 -8.69
CA CYS A 112 15.68 1.39 -9.33
C CYS A 112 16.25 0.00 -9.02
N PHE A 113 15.56 -0.80 -8.19
CA PHE A 113 15.95 -2.17 -7.87
C PHE A 113 15.74 -3.10 -9.07
N ARG A 114 16.69 -3.98 -9.35
CA ARG A 114 16.70 -4.85 -10.53
C ARG A 114 16.60 -6.33 -10.17
N PRO A 115 16.13 -7.18 -11.09
CA PRO A 115 16.19 -8.64 -10.91
C PRO A 115 17.63 -9.11 -10.68
N GLY A 116 17.84 -9.93 -9.64
CA GLY A 116 19.13 -10.50 -9.33
C GLY A 116 20.11 -9.55 -8.62
N ASP A 117 19.70 -8.35 -8.22
CA ASP A 117 20.50 -7.48 -7.34
C ASP A 117 20.83 -8.23 -6.03
N GLU A 118 22.05 -8.05 -5.50
CA GLU A 118 22.50 -8.71 -4.24
C GLU A 118 21.60 -8.38 -3.04
N ASP A 119 20.97 -7.21 -3.04
CA ASP A 119 20.01 -6.82 -1.98
C ASP A 119 18.71 -7.64 -2.00
N GLY A 120 18.37 -8.27 -3.13
CA GLY A 120 17.20 -9.14 -3.30
C GLY A 120 15.83 -8.45 -3.17
N VAL A 121 15.79 -7.11 -3.18
CA VAL A 121 14.55 -6.33 -2.96
C VAL A 121 13.55 -6.60 -4.07
N TYR A 122 13.98 -6.51 -5.35
CA TYR A 122 13.08 -6.76 -6.48
C TYR A 122 12.57 -8.19 -6.49
N ASP A 123 13.45 -9.17 -6.25
CA ASP A 123 13.09 -10.58 -6.27
C ASP A 123 12.10 -10.92 -5.13
N ALA A 124 12.22 -10.26 -3.99
CA ALA A 124 11.29 -10.41 -2.87
C ALA A 124 9.87 -9.94 -3.22
N VAL A 125 9.71 -8.77 -3.85
CA VAL A 125 8.36 -8.30 -4.25
C VAL A 125 7.78 -9.15 -5.38
N VAL A 126 8.60 -9.64 -6.31
CA VAL A 126 8.16 -10.58 -7.35
C VAL A 126 7.70 -11.91 -6.76
N LYS A 127 8.43 -12.44 -5.76
CA LYS A 127 8.03 -13.63 -5.02
C LYS A 127 6.69 -13.41 -4.32
N ALA A 128 6.53 -12.32 -3.59
CA ALA A 128 5.28 -11.98 -2.90
C ALA A 128 4.08 -11.86 -3.87
N LYS A 129 4.31 -11.33 -5.07
CA LYS A 129 3.30 -11.29 -6.13
C LYS A 129 2.92 -12.68 -6.63
N LYS A 130 3.89 -13.57 -6.85
CA LYS A 130 3.62 -14.96 -7.24
C LYS A 130 2.85 -15.73 -6.15
N GLU A 131 3.08 -15.42 -4.89
CA GLU A 131 2.37 -15.99 -3.74
C GLU A 131 0.96 -15.40 -3.55
N GLY A 132 0.57 -14.40 -4.35
CA GLY A 132 -0.74 -13.75 -4.26
C GLY A 132 -0.90 -12.78 -3.10
N LYS A 133 0.16 -12.51 -2.33
CA LYS A 133 0.16 -11.57 -1.21
C LYS A 133 0.08 -10.11 -1.66
N ILE A 134 0.57 -9.82 -2.86
CA ILE A 134 0.43 -8.51 -3.51
C ILE A 134 -0.04 -8.68 -4.95
N ARG A 135 -0.83 -7.73 -5.46
CA ARG A 135 -1.34 -7.78 -6.84
C ARG A 135 -0.46 -7.02 -7.81
N HIS A 136 -0.03 -5.84 -7.40
CA HIS A 136 0.80 -4.95 -8.22
C HIS A 136 2.00 -4.46 -7.42
N ILE A 137 3.13 -4.33 -8.12
CA ILE A 137 4.37 -3.76 -7.60
C ILE A 137 4.42 -2.30 -8.03
N GLY A 138 4.81 -1.41 -7.13
CA GLY A 138 5.00 0.00 -7.40
C GLY A 138 6.28 0.54 -6.78
N ILE A 139 6.58 1.79 -7.11
CA ILE A 139 7.71 2.52 -6.57
C ILE A 139 7.30 3.97 -6.29
N THR A 140 7.83 4.56 -5.22
CA THR A 140 7.85 6.00 -5.02
C THR A 140 9.30 6.47 -4.94
N ALA A 141 9.62 7.59 -5.55
CA ALA A 141 10.96 8.16 -5.53
C ALA A 141 10.89 9.69 -5.44
N HIS A 142 11.85 10.29 -4.74
CA HIS A 142 12.07 11.74 -4.75
C HIS A 142 13.07 12.17 -5.82
N LEU A 143 13.88 11.22 -6.32
CA LEU A 143 14.85 11.45 -7.38
C LEU A 143 14.20 11.14 -8.73
N LEU A 144 14.18 12.12 -9.63
CA LEU A 144 13.55 11.99 -10.95
C LEU A 144 14.16 10.86 -11.77
N ASN A 145 15.49 10.73 -11.77
CA ASN A 145 16.19 9.66 -12.49
C ASN A 145 15.74 8.26 -12.03
N VAL A 146 15.48 8.06 -10.75
CA VAL A 146 14.96 6.76 -10.24
C VAL A 146 13.55 6.49 -10.75
N ALA A 147 12.71 7.52 -10.83
CA ALA A 147 11.37 7.38 -11.35
C ALA A 147 11.32 7.15 -12.88
N GLU A 148 12.29 7.72 -13.63
CA GLU A 148 12.42 7.53 -15.08
C GLU A 148 12.95 6.14 -15.45
N GLU A 149 13.75 5.52 -14.57
CA GLU A 149 14.27 4.17 -14.76
C GLU A 149 13.31 3.05 -14.43
N ALA A 150 12.27 3.35 -13.64
CA ALA A 150 11.32 2.35 -13.12
C ALA A 150 10.21 2.00 -14.11
#